data_e55a18c3b8b35ea0c6eb22189fd01d56
#
_entry.id   e55a18c3b8b35ea0c6eb22189fd01d56
#
_cell.length_a   1.000
_cell.length_b   1.000
_cell.length_c   1.000
_cell.angle_alpha   90.00
_cell.angle_beta   90.00
_cell.angle_gamma   90.00
#
_symmetry.space_group_name_H-M   'P 1'
#
loop_
_entity.id
_entity.type
_entity.pdbx_description
1 polymer ?
#
loop_
_entity_poly.entity_id
_entity_poly.type
_entity_poly.pdbx_seq_one_letter_code
_entity_poly.pdbx_strand_id
1 'polypeptide(L)'
;MATLYLQDVYAGLEPTVQRGEVKTIRVVREMQKTVRIDPSLRAFGFQFPVISCGATYAGKDVIGDVDVNPDGSAYFQVPSGVPLYFMALDKDGRAVQRMRSFTHFMPGEVQGCIGCHEPRLDSPLRQLAGLGLEPKKLQPPEWGSGGFDYSRIVQPVFDQHCVQCHHPHEVTSAVDLTGDKTDWFNVSYDVLARERQGGRGTSYVNWIPTYNGQEWNILQVAPRTWGSPQSKLAELILAGHPDAAGNAQIKLTDAERRRILAWIDLNVPYYGSSETAHPSAPGCRQMYPQGLDAVLADVGKRRCAECHRDGAFPRREWTRVTNPQLNAFLLAPLARTAGGTERCGKAVFADASDPDYQTILATFTPVLELLAKTPRMDMPGAQPSCEVNRSCQ
;
A
#
# COMPACT_ATOMS: atom_id res chain seq x y z
N MET A 1 19.07 22.48 5.87
CA MET A 1 18.18 22.70 4.71
C MET A 1 19.02 23.00 3.49
N ALA A 2 18.51 22.63 2.32
CA ALA A 2 19.02 22.99 1.00
C ALA A 2 17.89 23.67 0.22
N THR A 3 18.19 24.22 -0.93
CA THR A 3 17.21 24.86 -1.81
C THR A 3 17.24 24.22 -3.19
N LEU A 4 16.06 23.92 -3.72
CA LEU A 4 15.89 23.36 -5.06
C LEU A 4 15.23 24.41 -5.98
N TYR A 5 15.81 24.60 -7.15
CA TYR A 5 15.23 25.36 -8.23
C TYR A 5 14.88 24.46 -9.41
N LEU A 6 13.60 24.21 -9.60
CA LEU A 6 13.05 23.53 -10.77
C LEU A 6 12.72 24.60 -11.82
N GLN A 7 13.40 24.55 -12.98
CA GLN A 7 13.26 25.59 -14.02
C GLN A 7 11.93 25.51 -14.75
N ASP A 8 11.55 24.31 -15.21
CA ASP A 8 10.31 24.08 -15.93
C ASP A 8 9.88 22.62 -15.77
N VAL A 9 8.86 22.35 -14.95
CA VAL A 9 8.34 21.01 -14.72
C VAL A 9 7.96 20.27 -15.98
N TYR A 10 7.60 21.00 -17.04
CA TYR A 10 7.14 20.43 -18.31
C TYR A 10 8.27 20.00 -19.24
N ALA A 11 9.51 20.41 -18.99
CA ALA A 11 10.66 19.95 -19.77
C ALA A 11 10.76 18.42 -19.70
N GLY A 12 10.63 17.74 -20.85
CA GLY A 12 10.57 16.30 -20.98
C GLY A 12 9.21 15.64 -20.72
N LEU A 13 8.20 16.38 -20.26
CA LEU A 13 6.84 15.86 -20.09
C LEU A 13 5.92 16.13 -21.28
N GLU A 14 6.20 17.19 -22.04
CA GLU A 14 5.44 17.51 -23.26
C GLU A 14 5.75 16.50 -24.38
N PRO A 15 4.77 16.15 -25.22
CA PRO A 15 3.39 16.65 -25.26
C PRO A 15 2.42 15.86 -24.36
N THR A 16 2.86 14.82 -23.63
CA THR A 16 1.99 13.92 -22.85
C THR A 16 1.32 14.64 -21.67
N VAL A 17 2.02 15.58 -21.05
CA VAL A 17 1.50 16.45 -19.98
C VAL A 17 1.56 17.89 -20.49
N GLN A 18 0.40 18.52 -20.56
CA GLN A 18 0.29 19.88 -21.10
C GLN A 18 0.60 20.92 -20.01
N ARG A 19 1.05 22.11 -20.45
CA ARG A 19 1.30 23.24 -19.55
C ARG A 19 0.03 23.61 -18.77
N GLY A 20 0.20 23.85 -17.50
CA GLY A 20 -0.90 24.13 -16.57
C GLY A 20 -1.55 22.89 -15.95
N GLU A 21 -1.22 21.66 -16.36
CA GLU A 21 -1.77 20.45 -15.74
C GLU A 21 -1.11 20.12 -14.38
N VAL A 22 0.22 20.28 -14.29
CA VAL A 22 0.93 20.09 -13.01
C VAL A 22 0.64 21.27 -12.09
N LYS A 23 0.18 21.01 -10.90
CA LYS A 23 -0.17 22.02 -9.89
C LYS A 23 0.83 22.06 -8.74
N THR A 24 1.34 20.91 -8.33
CA THR A 24 2.23 20.81 -7.17
C THR A 24 3.35 19.82 -7.43
N ILE A 25 4.47 20.05 -6.74
CA ILE A 25 5.55 19.06 -6.58
C ILE A 25 5.47 18.50 -5.17
N ARG A 26 5.31 17.20 -5.06
CA ARG A 26 5.42 16.44 -3.82
C ARG A 26 6.84 16.03 -3.57
N VAL A 27 7.32 16.26 -2.35
CA VAL A 27 8.64 15.86 -1.89
C VAL A 27 8.49 14.65 -0.98
N VAL A 28 9.16 13.55 -1.34
CA VAL A 28 9.12 12.28 -0.59
C VAL A 28 10.52 11.90 -0.16
N ARG A 29 10.65 11.53 1.12
CA ARG A 29 11.88 10.98 1.69
C ARG A 29 11.79 9.44 1.73
N GLU A 30 12.84 8.76 1.31
CA GLU A 30 13.03 7.36 1.65
C GLU A 30 13.57 7.24 3.08
N MET A 31 12.87 6.45 3.89
CA MET A 31 13.26 6.29 5.28
C MET A 31 14.38 5.25 5.41
N GLN A 32 15.35 5.57 6.23
CA GLN A 32 16.43 4.63 6.55
C GLN A 32 15.88 3.41 7.27
N LYS A 33 16.37 2.23 6.91
CA LYS A 33 16.13 1.01 7.69
C LYS A 33 17.01 1.05 8.93
N THR A 34 16.36 1.05 10.10
CA THR A 34 17.02 1.17 11.41
C THR A 34 17.23 -0.18 12.09
N VAL A 35 16.71 -1.25 11.51
CA VAL A 35 16.80 -2.60 12.07
C VAL A 35 17.69 -3.49 11.24
N ARG A 36 18.56 -4.25 11.92
CA ARG A 36 19.37 -5.28 11.32
C ARG A 36 18.68 -6.62 11.50
N ILE A 37 18.33 -7.27 10.40
CA ILE A 37 17.57 -8.52 10.39
C ILE A 37 18.34 -9.58 9.62
N ASP A 38 18.20 -10.83 10.07
CA ASP A 38 18.78 -11.97 9.37
C ASP A 38 18.24 -12.06 7.93
N PRO A 39 19.10 -12.02 6.91
CA PRO A 39 18.68 -12.14 5.52
C PRO A 39 17.95 -13.44 5.18
N SER A 40 18.07 -14.49 6.00
CA SER A 40 17.31 -15.75 5.83
C SER A 40 15.81 -15.58 6.07
N LEU A 41 15.40 -14.53 6.79
CA LEU A 41 14.00 -14.22 7.08
C LEU A 41 13.33 -13.39 5.95
N ARG A 42 13.78 -13.54 4.73
CA ARG A 42 13.22 -12.81 3.57
C ARG A 42 11.76 -13.15 3.33
N ALA A 43 11.00 -12.14 2.92
CA ALA A 43 9.66 -12.30 2.41
C ALA A 43 9.47 -11.37 1.20
N PHE A 44 8.57 -11.71 0.29
CA PHE A 44 8.29 -10.93 -0.92
C PHE A 44 9.61 -10.47 -1.62
N GLY A 45 10.36 -11.42 -2.14
CA GLY A 45 11.64 -11.15 -2.77
C GLY A 45 12.76 -10.87 -1.76
N PHE A 46 13.21 -9.63 -1.67
CA PHE A 46 14.36 -9.23 -0.84
C PHE A 46 13.99 -8.31 0.32
N GLN A 47 12.70 -8.17 0.63
CA GLN A 47 12.25 -7.28 1.69
C GLN A 47 12.43 -7.93 3.07
N PHE A 48 13.08 -7.21 3.96
CA PHE A 48 13.15 -7.52 5.38
C PHE A 48 13.54 -6.23 6.15
N PRO A 49 12.74 -5.77 7.12
CA PRO A 49 11.37 -6.19 7.33
C PRO A 49 10.49 -5.88 6.12
N VAL A 50 9.40 -6.61 6.02
CA VAL A 50 8.41 -6.38 4.97
C VAL A 50 7.80 -4.99 5.11
N ILE A 51 7.81 -4.23 4.04
CA ILE A 51 7.18 -2.90 3.96
C ILE A 51 5.88 -2.96 3.15
N SER A 52 5.85 -3.76 2.08
CA SER A 52 4.71 -3.91 1.18
C SER A 52 4.65 -5.32 0.61
N CYS A 53 3.57 -5.65 -0.07
CA CYS A 53 3.48 -6.89 -0.86
C CYS A 53 4.31 -6.87 -2.14
N GLY A 54 4.91 -5.75 -2.50
CA GLY A 54 5.53 -5.53 -3.81
C GLY A 54 6.84 -4.76 -3.74
N ALA A 55 6.98 -3.79 -4.62
CA ALA A 55 8.25 -3.13 -4.94
C ALA A 55 8.66 -1.99 -3.98
N THR A 56 7.97 -1.79 -2.86
CA THR A 56 8.38 -0.79 -1.87
C THR A 56 9.29 -1.42 -0.84
N TYR A 57 10.60 -1.16 -0.91
CA TYR A 57 11.62 -1.77 -0.05
C TYR A 57 11.93 -0.97 1.22
N ALA A 58 11.56 0.30 1.27
CA ALA A 58 11.77 1.18 2.42
C ALA A 58 10.52 1.97 2.73
N GLY A 59 10.32 2.35 4.00
CA GLY A 59 9.26 3.28 4.39
C GLY A 59 9.37 4.58 3.60
N LYS A 60 8.23 5.19 3.30
CA LYS A 60 8.12 6.45 2.57
C LYS A 60 7.54 7.51 3.50
N ASP A 61 8.11 8.70 3.47
CA ASP A 61 7.63 9.86 4.24
C ASP A 61 7.39 11.03 3.28
N VAL A 62 6.15 11.48 3.20
CA VAL A 62 5.82 12.70 2.44
C VAL A 62 6.21 13.90 3.28
N ILE A 63 7.28 14.60 2.87
CA ILE A 63 7.78 15.79 3.57
C ILE A 63 6.81 16.97 3.38
N GLY A 64 6.20 17.06 2.21
CA GLY A 64 5.22 18.08 1.88
C GLY A 64 5.12 18.35 0.39
N ASP A 65 4.22 19.24 0.06
CA ASP A 65 3.91 19.67 -1.29
C ASP A 65 4.26 21.15 -1.48
N VAL A 66 4.60 21.55 -2.71
CA VAL A 66 4.84 22.95 -3.08
C VAL A 66 4.20 23.26 -4.43
N ASP A 67 3.59 24.46 -4.55
CA ASP A 67 2.91 24.87 -5.76
C ASP A 67 3.91 25.19 -6.88
N VAL A 68 3.61 24.71 -8.09
CA VAL A 68 4.26 25.06 -9.34
C VAL A 68 3.76 26.44 -9.81
N ASN A 69 4.67 27.32 -10.21
CA ASN A 69 4.32 28.62 -10.76
C ASN A 69 3.66 28.50 -12.16
N PRO A 70 2.93 29.53 -12.64
CA PRO A 70 2.29 29.49 -13.96
C PRO A 70 3.24 29.23 -15.13
N ASP A 71 4.52 29.62 -14.98
CA ASP A 71 5.57 29.37 -15.99
C ASP A 71 6.17 27.95 -15.95
N GLY A 72 5.72 27.13 -15.01
CA GLY A 72 6.23 25.77 -14.80
C GLY A 72 7.39 25.68 -13.82
N SER A 73 7.88 26.78 -13.30
CA SER A 73 8.99 26.80 -12.33
C SER A 73 8.52 26.53 -10.89
N ALA A 74 9.46 26.08 -10.06
CA ALA A 74 9.26 26.01 -8.61
C ALA A 74 10.60 26.26 -7.88
N TYR A 75 10.59 27.08 -6.81
CA TYR A 75 11.76 27.38 -6.01
C TYR A 75 11.42 27.19 -4.54
N PHE A 76 12.06 26.22 -3.86
CA PHE A 76 11.64 25.80 -2.55
C PHE A 76 12.76 25.15 -1.72
N GLN A 77 12.55 25.13 -0.40
CA GLN A 77 13.47 24.51 0.55
C GLN A 77 13.19 23.01 0.69
N VAL A 78 14.25 22.21 0.82
CA VAL A 78 14.20 20.77 1.06
C VAL A 78 15.12 20.37 2.22
N PRO A 79 14.87 19.25 2.92
CA PRO A 79 15.81 18.69 3.87
C PRO A 79 17.13 18.31 3.19
N SER A 80 18.25 18.54 3.88
CA SER A 80 19.58 18.10 3.45
C SER A 80 20.00 16.81 4.15
N GLY A 81 20.91 16.04 3.54
CA GLY A 81 21.49 14.84 4.12
C GLY A 81 20.55 13.62 4.13
N VAL A 82 19.44 13.68 3.42
CA VAL A 82 18.47 12.58 3.32
C VAL A 82 18.12 12.29 1.86
N PRO A 83 17.79 11.02 1.51
CA PRO A 83 17.40 10.68 0.15
C PRO A 83 15.99 11.19 -0.15
N LEU A 84 15.86 12.01 -1.19
CA LEU A 84 14.61 12.60 -1.63
C LEU A 84 14.30 12.23 -3.08
N TYR A 85 13.02 12.10 -3.40
CA TYR A 85 12.52 12.08 -4.77
C TYR A 85 11.25 12.90 -4.90
N PHE A 86 10.89 13.26 -6.13
CA PHE A 86 9.83 14.19 -6.42
C PHE A 86 8.75 13.56 -7.26
N MET A 87 7.51 14.01 -7.05
CA MET A 87 6.36 13.67 -7.88
C MET A 87 5.70 14.95 -8.38
N ALA A 88 5.38 15.01 -9.67
CA ALA A 88 4.57 16.08 -10.25
C ALA A 88 3.09 15.68 -10.15
N LEU A 89 2.29 16.49 -9.47
CA LEU A 89 0.87 16.20 -9.21
C LEU A 89 -0.04 17.09 -10.03
N ASP A 90 -1.14 16.51 -10.53
CA ASP A 90 -2.22 17.25 -11.18
C ASP A 90 -3.16 17.91 -10.15
N LYS A 91 -4.23 18.56 -10.67
CA LYS A 91 -5.23 19.25 -9.85
C LYS A 91 -5.98 18.34 -8.87
N ASP A 92 -6.08 17.04 -9.16
CA ASP A 92 -6.75 16.05 -8.33
C ASP A 92 -5.80 15.42 -7.31
N GLY A 93 -4.50 15.74 -7.38
CA GLY A 93 -3.44 15.19 -6.53
C GLY A 93 -2.87 13.86 -7.03
N ARG A 94 -3.12 13.47 -8.29
CA ARG A 94 -2.55 12.27 -8.92
C ARG A 94 -1.14 12.56 -9.41
N ALA A 95 -0.21 11.63 -9.18
CA ALA A 95 1.16 11.76 -9.68
C ALA A 95 1.23 11.45 -11.19
N VAL A 96 1.27 12.50 -12.00
CA VAL A 96 1.42 12.36 -13.46
C VAL A 96 2.83 11.93 -13.86
N GLN A 97 3.83 12.25 -13.01
CA GLN A 97 5.22 11.80 -13.18
C GLN A 97 5.91 11.72 -11.82
N ARG A 98 6.91 10.83 -11.70
CA ARG A 98 7.80 10.74 -10.54
C ARG A 98 9.24 10.47 -10.93
N MET A 99 10.18 10.86 -10.06
CA MET A 99 11.56 10.39 -10.18
C MET A 99 11.62 8.88 -9.94
N ARG A 100 12.46 8.20 -10.70
CA ARG A 100 12.69 6.76 -10.56
C ARG A 100 13.66 6.43 -9.43
N SER A 101 14.64 7.27 -9.19
CA SER A 101 15.64 7.19 -8.12
C SER A 101 15.52 8.40 -7.20
N PHE A 102 16.40 8.46 -6.22
CA PHE A 102 16.47 9.58 -5.29
C PHE A 102 17.69 10.46 -5.56
N THR A 103 17.66 11.67 -5.02
CA THR A 103 18.78 12.62 -4.96
C THR A 103 19.08 13.00 -3.51
N HIS A 104 20.26 13.56 -3.27
CA HIS A 104 20.67 14.09 -1.98
C HIS A 104 21.08 15.55 -2.13
N PHE A 105 20.94 16.31 -1.06
CA PHE A 105 21.35 17.70 -0.98
C PHE A 105 22.28 17.90 0.21
N MET A 106 23.33 18.69 0.02
CA MET A 106 24.19 19.10 1.12
C MET A 106 23.56 20.26 1.91
N PRO A 107 23.93 20.47 3.19
CA PRO A 107 23.50 21.64 3.93
C PRO A 107 23.90 22.94 3.24
N GLY A 108 22.94 23.83 3.02
CA GLY A 108 23.17 25.12 2.36
C GLY A 108 23.30 25.07 0.84
N GLU A 109 23.23 23.89 0.22
CA GLU A 109 23.31 23.74 -1.22
C GLU A 109 22.11 24.37 -1.91
N VAL A 110 22.38 24.97 -3.09
CA VAL A 110 21.35 25.39 -4.06
C VAL A 110 21.56 24.57 -5.33
N GLN A 111 20.61 23.69 -5.62
CA GLN A 111 20.65 22.81 -6.77
C GLN A 111 19.54 23.16 -7.77
N GLY A 112 19.88 23.16 -9.06
CA GLY A 112 18.92 23.33 -10.16
C GLY A 112 18.54 22.00 -10.80
N CYS A 113 17.25 21.84 -11.13
CA CYS A 113 16.73 20.82 -12.00
C CYS A 113 16.12 21.49 -13.24
N ILE A 114 16.34 20.92 -14.43
CA ILE A 114 15.80 21.47 -15.68
C ILE A 114 14.31 21.19 -15.75
N GLY A 115 13.92 19.91 -15.64
CA GLY A 115 12.56 19.44 -15.72
C GLY A 115 12.34 18.13 -14.97
N CYS A 116 11.21 17.45 -15.22
CA CYS A 116 10.88 16.19 -14.57
C CYS A 116 11.23 14.95 -15.38
N HIS A 117 11.57 15.07 -16.66
CA HIS A 117 11.93 13.92 -17.52
C HIS A 117 12.78 14.32 -18.72
N GLU A 118 13.57 15.36 -18.61
CA GLU A 118 14.42 15.83 -19.70
C GLU A 118 15.51 14.81 -20.07
N PRO A 119 15.92 14.73 -21.37
CA PRO A 119 17.06 13.95 -21.79
C PRO A 119 18.35 14.50 -21.18
N ARG A 120 19.28 13.62 -20.76
CA ARG A 120 20.56 14.01 -20.13
C ARG A 120 21.47 14.83 -21.03
N LEU A 121 21.20 14.85 -22.34
CA LEU A 121 22.00 15.54 -23.35
C LEU A 121 21.44 16.92 -23.69
N ASP A 122 20.26 17.28 -23.18
CA ASP A 122 19.67 18.58 -23.44
C ASP A 122 20.20 19.62 -22.47
N SER A 123 20.46 20.81 -23.01
CA SER A 123 20.77 21.98 -22.20
C SER A 123 19.54 22.88 -22.12
N PRO A 124 19.23 23.43 -20.90
CA PRO A 124 18.03 24.24 -20.75
C PRO A 124 18.11 25.48 -21.60
N LEU A 125 17.01 25.78 -22.29
CA LEU A 125 16.76 27.13 -22.79
C LEU A 125 16.61 28.03 -21.57
N ARG A 126 17.43 29.07 -21.46
CA ARG A 126 17.48 30.00 -20.35
C ARG A 126 16.10 30.49 -19.93
N GLN A 127 15.61 30.01 -18.79
CA GLN A 127 14.59 30.74 -18.05
C GLN A 127 15.08 30.83 -16.60
N LEU A 128 15.47 32.02 -16.21
CA LEU A 128 15.88 32.36 -14.84
C LEU A 128 14.72 33.02 -14.10
N ALA A 129 13.49 32.73 -14.48
CA ALA A 129 12.31 33.16 -13.75
C ALA A 129 12.35 32.54 -12.33
N GLY A 130 12.33 33.39 -11.32
CA GLY A 130 12.39 32.97 -9.91
C GLY A 130 13.74 33.12 -9.20
N LEU A 131 14.83 33.38 -9.89
CA LEU A 131 16.08 33.76 -9.24
C LEU A 131 15.93 35.17 -8.62
N GLY A 132 16.03 35.24 -7.28
CA GLY A 132 15.83 36.48 -6.51
C GLY A 132 14.54 36.49 -5.70
N LEU A 133 13.69 35.44 -5.80
CA LEU A 133 12.56 35.23 -4.92
C LEU A 133 13.01 34.45 -3.67
N GLU A 134 12.29 34.63 -2.59
CA GLU A 134 12.47 33.77 -1.41
C GLU A 134 11.98 32.36 -1.71
N PRO A 135 12.75 31.30 -1.34
CA PRO A 135 12.33 29.93 -1.58
C PRO A 135 11.10 29.57 -0.75
N LYS A 136 10.10 29.00 -1.39
CA LYS A 136 8.88 28.53 -0.74
C LYS A 136 9.19 27.44 0.30
N LYS A 137 8.41 27.39 1.37
CA LYS A 137 8.41 26.27 2.31
C LYS A 137 7.43 25.19 1.85
N LEU A 138 7.77 23.93 2.09
CA LEU A 138 6.87 22.83 1.84
C LEU A 138 5.65 22.90 2.77
N GLN A 139 4.48 22.62 2.23
CA GLN A 139 3.26 22.45 3.00
C GLN A 139 3.17 20.97 3.43
N PRO A 140 3.20 20.67 4.74
CA PRO A 140 3.16 19.29 5.23
C PRO A 140 1.82 18.64 4.87
N PRO A 141 1.78 17.30 4.70
CA PRO A 141 0.55 16.60 4.43
C PRO A 141 -0.38 16.63 5.65
N GLU A 142 -1.70 16.59 5.42
CA GLU A 142 -2.71 16.62 6.46
C GLU A 142 -2.68 15.40 7.39
N TRP A 143 -2.11 14.26 6.95
CA TRP A 143 -1.94 13.07 7.81
C TRP A 143 -0.72 13.13 8.73
N GLY A 144 0.02 14.23 8.69
CA GLY A 144 1.20 14.47 9.52
C GLY A 144 2.49 13.90 8.93
N SER A 145 3.60 14.15 9.64
CA SER A 145 4.94 13.69 9.30
C SER A 145 5.18 12.24 9.74
N GLY A 146 6.20 11.62 9.16
CA GLY A 146 6.63 10.25 9.46
C GLY A 146 6.24 9.27 8.38
N GLY A 147 6.63 7.99 8.57
CA GLY A 147 6.39 6.98 7.56
C GLY A 147 4.92 6.81 7.20
N PHE A 148 4.66 6.63 5.91
CA PHE A 148 3.31 6.43 5.40
C PHE A 148 2.81 5.03 5.78
N ASP A 149 1.96 4.96 6.79
CA ASP A 149 1.39 3.73 7.32
C ASP A 149 -0.05 3.56 6.82
N TYR A 150 -0.31 2.44 6.11
CA TYR A 150 -1.61 2.17 5.52
C TYR A 150 -2.73 2.09 6.55
N SER A 151 -2.50 1.36 7.64
CA SER A 151 -3.53 1.13 8.66
C SER A 151 -3.93 2.40 9.40
N ARG A 152 -3.03 3.39 9.47
CA ARG A 152 -3.27 4.69 10.10
C ARG A 152 -3.82 5.74 9.14
N ILE A 153 -3.40 5.72 7.88
CA ILE A 153 -3.67 6.82 6.93
C ILE A 153 -4.81 6.47 5.97
N VAL A 154 -4.81 5.24 5.44
CA VAL A 154 -5.75 4.83 4.39
C VAL A 154 -6.94 4.05 4.93
N GLN A 155 -6.69 3.06 5.80
CA GLN A 155 -7.74 2.20 6.33
C GLN A 155 -8.91 2.98 6.98
N PRO A 156 -8.68 4.05 7.75
CA PRO A 156 -9.79 4.81 8.34
C PRO A 156 -10.75 5.41 7.31
N VAL A 157 -10.26 5.72 6.10
CA VAL A 157 -11.14 6.21 5.01
C VAL A 157 -12.05 5.09 4.53
N PHE A 158 -11.52 3.87 4.37
CA PHE A 158 -12.33 2.71 4.00
C PHE A 158 -13.32 2.32 5.09
N ASP A 159 -12.91 2.35 6.37
CA ASP A 159 -13.77 2.04 7.50
C ASP A 159 -14.98 2.98 7.55
N GLN A 160 -14.76 4.26 7.25
CA GLN A 160 -15.81 5.28 7.30
C GLN A 160 -16.77 5.22 6.11
N HIS A 161 -16.27 4.93 4.89
CA HIS A 161 -17.05 5.16 3.66
C HIS A 161 -17.34 3.88 2.86
N CYS A 162 -16.61 2.79 3.08
CA CYS A 162 -16.66 1.63 2.18
C CYS A 162 -17.09 0.34 2.87
N VAL A 163 -16.64 0.10 4.10
CA VAL A 163 -16.84 -1.18 4.81
C VAL A 163 -18.31 -1.50 5.04
N GLN A 164 -19.19 -0.49 5.13
CA GLN A 164 -20.63 -0.71 5.27
C GLN A 164 -21.24 -1.56 4.14
N CYS A 165 -20.64 -1.55 2.94
CA CYS A 165 -21.04 -2.36 1.79
C CYS A 165 -19.98 -3.39 1.39
N HIS A 166 -18.73 -3.20 1.78
CA HIS A 166 -17.59 -4.03 1.42
C HIS A 166 -17.07 -4.85 2.61
N HIS A 167 -17.88 -5.84 3.05
CA HIS A 167 -17.56 -6.73 4.17
C HIS A 167 -17.95 -8.19 3.86
N PRO A 168 -17.46 -9.20 4.63
CA PRO A 168 -17.58 -10.63 4.28
C PRO A 168 -19.01 -11.17 4.18
N HIS A 169 -19.96 -10.55 4.87
CA HIS A 169 -21.37 -10.98 4.87
C HIS A 169 -22.20 -10.36 3.74
N GLU A 170 -21.63 -9.37 3.01
CA GLU A 170 -22.31 -8.78 1.87
C GLU A 170 -22.13 -9.66 0.62
N VAL A 171 -23.25 -10.18 0.11
CA VAL A 171 -23.25 -11.15 -0.99
C VAL A 171 -22.99 -10.48 -2.34
N THR A 172 -23.34 -9.19 -2.46
CA THR A 172 -23.25 -8.43 -3.71
C THR A 172 -21.86 -7.87 -3.94
N SER A 173 -21.05 -7.71 -2.89
CA SER A 173 -19.69 -7.22 -2.98
C SER A 173 -18.68 -8.36 -3.07
N ALA A 174 -17.91 -8.40 -4.16
CA ALA A 174 -16.79 -9.33 -4.32
C ALA A 174 -15.53 -8.89 -3.57
N VAL A 175 -15.51 -7.64 -3.05
CA VAL A 175 -14.35 -6.98 -2.46
C VAL A 175 -14.62 -6.75 -0.97
N ASP A 176 -13.74 -7.27 -0.11
CA ASP A 176 -13.76 -7.04 1.34
C ASP A 176 -12.72 -5.97 1.68
N LEU A 177 -13.16 -4.84 2.23
CA LEU A 177 -12.31 -3.70 2.58
C LEU A 177 -12.14 -3.52 4.09
N THR A 178 -12.45 -4.56 4.89
CA THR A 178 -12.27 -4.52 6.35
C THR A 178 -10.80 -4.43 6.76
N GLY A 179 -10.55 -3.83 7.91
CA GLY A 179 -9.22 -3.67 8.49
C GLY A 179 -8.71 -4.89 9.29
N ASP A 180 -9.39 -6.05 9.22
CA ASP A 180 -8.97 -7.27 9.90
C ASP A 180 -7.55 -7.66 9.49
N LYS A 181 -6.73 -8.05 10.48
CA LYS A 181 -5.33 -8.39 10.22
C LYS A 181 -5.22 -9.75 9.55
N THR A 182 -4.35 -9.81 8.56
CA THR A 182 -3.95 -11.05 7.89
C THR A 182 -2.60 -11.51 8.39
N ASP A 183 -2.10 -12.58 7.79
CA ASP A 183 -0.76 -13.12 8.10
C ASP A 183 0.36 -12.07 7.94
N TRP A 184 0.24 -11.11 7.00
CA TRP A 184 1.22 -10.06 6.77
C TRP A 184 0.69 -8.63 6.96
N PHE A 185 -0.54 -8.38 6.53
CA PHE A 185 -1.11 -7.04 6.36
C PHE A 185 -2.49 -6.93 7.01
N ASN A 186 -3.45 -6.37 6.28
CA ASN A 186 -4.88 -6.48 6.58
C ASN A 186 -5.66 -6.83 5.30
N VAL A 187 -6.92 -7.18 5.49
CA VAL A 187 -7.78 -7.71 4.40
C VAL A 187 -7.92 -6.73 3.25
N SER A 188 -8.23 -5.47 3.51
CA SER A 188 -8.40 -4.46 2.47
C SER A 188 -7.15 -4.28 1.61
N TYR A 189 -5.98 -4.24 2.26
CA TYR A 189 -4.70 -4.12 1.56
C TYR A 189 -4.40 -5.37 0.72
N ASP A 190 -4.60 -6.57 1.29
CA ASP A 190 -4.36 -7.82 0.57
C ASP A 190 -5.26 -7.94 -0.67
N VAL A 191 -6.53 -7.56 -0.54
CA VAL A 191 -7.50 -7.59 -1.65
C VAL A 191 -7.14 -6.56 -2.73
N LEU A 192 -6.73 -5.35 -2.34
CA LEU A 192 -6.45 -4.27 -3.29
C LEU A 192 -5.06 -4.36 -3.92
N ALA A 193 -4.05 -4.80 -3.17
CA ALA A 193 -2.66 -4.69 -3.58
C ALA A 193 -1.94 -6.05 -3.76
N ARG A 194 -2.38 -7.10 -3.07
CA ARG A 194 -1.69 -8.40 -3.11
C ARG A 194 -2.44 -9.46 -3.94
N GLU A 195 -3.76 -9.49 -3.89
CA GLU A 195 -4.54 -10.52 -4.52
C GLU A 195 -4.42 -10.47 -6.06
N ARG A 196 -3.97 -11.57 -6.67
CA ARG A 196 -3.83 -11.66 -8.11
C ARG A 196 -5.19 -11.80 -8.77
N GLN A 197 -5.61 -10.78 -9.48
CA GLN A 197 -6.76 -10.89 -10.37
C GLN A 197 -6.29 -11.18 -11.80
N GLY A 198 -6.49 -12.41 -12.27
CA GLY A 198 -6.48 -12.68 -13.69
C GLY A 198 -5.18 -13.10 -14.33
N GLY A 199 -4.37 -13.96 -13.71
CA GLY A 199 -3.40 -14.70 -14.49
C GLY A 199 -1.98 -14.77 -13.91
N ARG A 200 -1.25 -15.80 -14.33
CA ARG A 200 0.15 -16.00 -13.98
C ARG A 200 1.01 -14.84 -14.49
N GLY A 201 1.79 -14.24 -13.61
CA GLY A 201 2.85 -13.30 -13.97
C GLY A 201 2.55 -11.82 -13.75
N THR A 202 1.34 -11.43 -13.36
CA THR A 202 1.05 -10.07 -12.92
C THR A 202 1.12 -10.00 -11.41
N SER A 203 2.04 -9.22 -10.89
CA SER A 203 2.26 -9.07 -9.45
C SER A 203 1.21 -8.18 -8.79
N TYR A 204 0.33 -7.56 -9.57
CA TYR A 204 -0.59 -6.53 -9.09
C TYR A 204 -1.94 -6.65 -9.74
N VAL A 205 -2.93 -6.34 -8.96
CA VAL A 205 -4.33 -6.32 -9.35
C VAL A 205 -4.62 -5.14 -10.28
N ASN A 206 -5.67 -5.26 -11.07
CA ASN A 206 -6.17 -4.19 -11.93
C ASN A 206 -6.57 -2.91 -11.18
N TRP A 207 -6.71 -2.98 -9.85
CA TRP A 207 -7.08 -1.83 -9.03
C TRP A 207 -5.98 -0.78 -8.93
N ILE A 208 -4.71 -1.23 -8.82
CA ILE A 208 -3.58 -0.35 -8.50
C ILE A 208 -2.36 -0.80 -9.31
N PRO A 209 -2.15 -0.27 -10.53
CA PRO A 209 -0.93 -0.55 -11.26
C PRO A 209 0.26 0.12 -10.59
N THR A 210 1.22 -0.69 -10.17
CA THR A 210 2.46 -0.24 -9.57
C THR A 210 3.66 -0.86 -10.31
N TYR A 211 4.87 -0.37 -10.03
CA TYR A 211 6.08 -1.02 -10.50
C TYR A 211 6.45 -2.15 -9.55
N ASN A 212 6.56 -3.36 -10.07
CA ASN A 212 6.81 -4.57 -9.30
C ASN A 212 8.31 -4.91 -9.13
N GLY A 213 9.20 -3.99 -9.46
CA GLY A 213 10.65 -4.19 -9.38
C GLY A 213 11.26 -4.99 -10.52
N GLN A 214 10.50 -5.32 -11.56
CA GLN A 214 11.07 -5.91 -12.78
C GLN A 214 11.81 -4.85 -13.59
N GLU A 215 13.03 -5.17 -14.02
CA GLU A 215 13.92 -4.19 -14.68
C GLU A 215 13.28 -3.53 -15.91
N TRP A 216 12.61 -4.28 -16.74
CA TRP A 216 12.03 -3.78 -17.97
C TRP A 216 10.94 -2.71 -17.77
N ASN A 217 10.22 -2.73 -16.64
CA ASN A 217 9.17 -1.75 -16.38
C ASN A 217 9.66 -0.54 -15.57
N ILE A 218 10.95 -0.51 -15.19
CA ILE A 218 11.54 0.61 -14.45
C ILE A 218 12.60 1.38 -15.27
N LEU A 219 12.95 0.89 -16.46
CA LEU A 219 13.96 1.53 -17.31
C LEU A 219 13.52 2.93 -17.74
N GLN A 220 12.26 3.09 -18.06
CA GLN A 220 11.68 4.39 -18.42
C GLN A 220 10.27 4.51 -17.84
N VAL A 221 10.08 5.49 -16.98
CA VAL A 221 8.77 5.83 -16.41
C VAL A 221 8.14 6.90 -17.29
N ALA A 222 7.30 6.49 -18.24
CA ALA A 222 6.54 7.45 -19.04
C ALA A 222 5.43 8.10 -18.19
N PRO A 223 5.13 9.40 -18.43
CA PRO A 223 4.07 10.08 -17.70
C PRO A 223 2.72 9.35 -17.79
N ARG A 224 1.95 9.31 -16.70
CA ARG A 224 0.61 8.73 -16.59
C ARG A 224 0.51 7.22 -16.85
N THR A 225 1.62 6.48 -16.92
CA THR A 225 1.61 5.04 -17.27
C THR A 225 1.53 4.12 -16.06
N TRP A 226 1.44 4.67 -14.85
CA TRP A 226 1.44 3.92 -13.58
C TRP A 226 0.73 4.71 -12.49
N GLY A 227 0.58 4.10 -11.29
CA GLY A 227 0.04 4.76 -10.10
C GLY A 227 -1.40 5.23 -10.26
N SER A 228 -1.74 6.31 -9.58
CA SER A 228 -3.11 6.81 -9.52
C SER A 228 -3.71 7.22 -10.88
N PRO A 229 -2.96 7.71 -11.89
CA PRO A 229 -3.50 7.98 -13.22
C PRO A 229 -4.01 6.73 -13.97
N GLN A 230 -3.49 5.54 -13.64
CA GLN A 230 -3.88 4.26 -14.25
C GLN A 230 -4.70 3.37 -13.31
N SER A 231 -5.00 3.84 -12.12
CA SER A 231 -5.67 3.05 -11.10
C SER A 231 -7.19 3.10 -11.25
N LYS A 232 -7.82 1.93 -11.39
CA LYS A 232 -9.27 1.81 -11.33
C LYS A 232 -9.85 2.25 -9.97
N LEU A 233 -9.13 2.01 -8.88
CA LEU A 233 -9.52 2.51 -7.57
C LEU A 233 -9.54 4.04 -7.55
N ALA A 234 -8.51 4.70 -8.09
CA ALA A 234 -8.45 6.15 -8.19
C ALA A 234 -9.60 6.71 -9.04
N GLU A 235 -9.90 6.08 -10.17
CA GLU A 235 -11.04 6.44 -11.02
C GLU A 235 -12.36 6.38 -10.25
N LEU A 236 -12.62 5.26 -9.55
CA LEU A 236 -13.84 5.05 -8.78
C LEU A 236 -14.02 6.08 -7.67
N ILE A 237 -12.96 6.37 -6.88
CA ILE A 237 -13.07 7.35 -5.78
C ILE A 237 -13.23 8.79 -6.28
N LEU A 238 -12.61 9.14 -7.39
CA LEU A 238 -12.74 10.47 -8.01
C LEU A 238 -14.13 10.69 -8.61
N ALA A 239 -14.71 9.63 -9.18
CA ALA A 239 -16.07 9.65 -9.69
C ALA A 239 -17.16 9.52 -8.60
N GLY A 240 -16.76 9.31 -7.32
CA GLY A 240 -17.71 9.11 -6.22
C GLY A 240 -18.36 7.73 -6.20
N HIS A 241 -17.68 6.69 -6.77
CA HIS A 241 -18.18 5.31 -6.86
C HIS A 241 -19.59 5.25 -7.47
N PRO A 242 -19.77 5.59 -8.76
CA PRO A 242 -21.09 5.70 -9.37
C PRO A 242 -21.82 4.35 -9.42
N ASP A 243 -23.14 4.40 -9.23
CA ASP A 243 -24.03 3.28 -9.49
C ASP A 243 -24.22 3.02 -11.01
N ALA A 244 -25.05 2.04 -11.37
CA ALA A 244 -25.33 1.71 -12.76
C ALA A 244 -26.01 2.87 -13.54
N ALA A 245 -26.63 3.83 -12.85
CA ALA A 245 -27.25 5.01 -13.42
C ALA A 245 -26.29 6.22 -13.48
N GLY A 246 -25.07 6.07 -12.95
CA GLY A 246 -24.05 7.13 -12.91
C GLY A 246 -24.13 8.06 -11.71
N ASN A 247 -24.96 7.77 -10.71
CA ASN A 247 -25.07 8.58 -9.50
C ASN A 247 -23.97 8.26 -8.51
N ALA A 248 -23.30 9.29 -7.99
CA ALA A 248 -22.27 9.12 -6.98
C ALA A 248 -22.85 8.56 -5.67
N GLN A 249 -22.28 7.45 -5.17
CA GLN A 249 -22.71 6.76 -3.96
C GLN A 249 -21.92 7.21 -2.72
N ILE A 250 -20.71 7.72 -2.91
CA ILE A 250 -19.86 8.22 -1.83
C ILE A 250 -19.36 9.63 -2.13
N LYS A 251 -19.09 10.38 -1.07
CA LYS A 251 -18.47 11.69 -1.15
C LYS A 251 -17.29 11.77 -0.19
N LEU A 252 -16.10 11.64 -0.74
CA LEU A 252 -14.86 11.82 0.01
C LEU A 252 -14.46 13.31 0.03
N THR A 253 -13.90 13.77 1.12
CA THR A 253 -13.21 15.06 1.19
C THR A 253 -11.94 15.05 0.35
N ASP A 254 -11.39 16.22 0.04
CA ASP A 254 -10.12 16.32 -0.68
C ASP A 254 -8.97 15.64 0.09
N ALA A 255 -8.95 15.79 1.41
CA ALA A 255 -7.98 15.14 2.29
C ALA A 255 -8.05 13.61 2.21
N GLU A 256 -9.26 13.03 2.28
CA GLU A 256 -9.45 11.57 2.18
C GLU A 256 -9.05 11.04 0.82
N ARG A 257 -9.41 11.73 -0.27
CA ARG A 257 -8.94 11.36 -1.62
C ARG A 257 -7.43 11.37 -1.73
N ARG A 258 -6.78 12.43 -1.24
CA ARG A 258 -5.32 12.57 -1.28
C ARG A 258 -4.60 11.46 -0.53
N ARG A 259 -5.13 10.94 0.59
CA ARG A 259 -4.56 9.79 1.32
C ARG A 259 -4.52 8.54 0.44
N ILE A 260 -5.62 8.21 -0.22
CA ILE A 260 -5.69 7.04 -1.09
C ILE A 260 -4.80 7.22 -2.33
N LEU A 261 -4.86 8.39 -3.00
CA LEU A 261 -4.03 8.66 -4.18
C LEU A 261 -2.53 8.64 -3.84
N ALA A 262 -2.13 9.25 -2.71
CA ALA A 262 -0.75 9.22 -2.25
C ALA A 262 -0.28 7.78 -1.97
N TRP A 263 -1.10 6.95 -1.33
CA TRP A 263 -0.78 5.54 -1.10
C TRP A 263 -0.47 4.80 -2.40
N ILE A 264 -1.32 4.98 -3.42
CA ILE A 264 -1.13 4.36 -4.74
C ILE A 264 0.18 4.85 -5.37
N ASP A 265 0.42 6.17 -5.37
CA ASP A 265 1.57 6.80 -6.01
C ASP A 265 2.91 6.52 -5.28
N LEU A 266 2.85 6.26 -3.98
CA LEU A 266 3.99 5.80 -3.18
C LEU A 266 4.33 4.32 -3.39
N ASN A 267 3.65 3.66 -4.33
CA ASN A 267 3.83 2.25 -4.66
C ASN A 267 3.37 1.31 -3.55
N VAL A 268 2.21 1.58 -2.99
CA VAL A 268 1.44 0.81 -2.01
C VAL A 268 2.23 0.37 -0.76
N PRO A 269 2.88 1.27 -0.02
CA PRO A 269 3.46 0.91 1.27
C PRO A 269 2.35 0.48 2.24
N TYR A 270 2.62 -0.56 3.06
CA TYR A 270 1.73 -0.94 4.16
C TYR A 270 2.29 -0.47 5.49
N TYR A 271 3.55 -0.80 5.78
CA TYR A 271 4.24 -0.36 6.99
C TYR A 271 5.01 0.94 6.74
N GLY A 272 4.80 1.92 7.62
CA GLY A 272 5.46 3.22 7.52
C GLY A 272 6.94 3.21 7.93
N SER A 273 7.40 2.19 8.65
CA SER A 273 8.78 2.10 9.14
C SER A 273 9.34 0.69 9.02
N SER A 274 10.64 0.55 9.27
CA SER A 274 11.31 -0.76 9.36
C SER A 274 11.28 -1.37 10.77
N GLU A 275 10.67 -0.73 11.74
CA GLU A 275 10.53 -1.25 13.10
C GLU A 275 9.68 -2.52 13.15
N THR A 276 9.97 -3.42 14.08
CA THR A 276 9.24 -4.66 14.24
C THR A 276 9.14 -5.07 15.71
N ALA A 277 8.00 -5.68 16.08
CA ALA A 277 7.81 -6.34 17.37
C ALA A 277 8.20 -7.84 17.33
N HIS A 278 8.47 -8.39 16.14
CA HIS A 278 8.68 -9.82 15.92
C HIS A 278 9.93 -10.09 15.04
N PRO A 279 11.16 -9.80 15.55
CA PRO A 279 12.38 -9.91 14.73
C PRO A 279 12.71 -11.34 14.29
N SER A 280 12.21 -12.35 14.98
CA SER A 280 12.40 -13.77 14.66
C SER A 280 11.34 -14.38 13.74
N ALA A 281 10.25 -13.64 13.44
CA ALA A 281 9.24 -14.11 12.50
C ALA A 281 9.69 -13.90 11.05
N PRO A 282 9.26 -14.75 10.07
CA PRO A 282 9.58 -14.57 8.67
C PRO A 282 9.28 -13.15 8.17
N GLY A 283 10.26 -12.53 7.51
CA GLY A 283 10.18 -11.11 7.13
C GLY A 283 9.92 -10.16 8.30
N CYS A 284 10.04 -10.67 9.55
CA CYS A 284 9.84 -9.98 10.83
C CYS A 284 8.41 -9.54 11.12
N ARG A 285 7.44 -10.00 10.34
CA ARG A 285 6.04 -9.56 10.45
C ARG A 285 5.01 -10.64 10.17
N GLN A 286 5.41 -11.83 9.72
CA GLN A 286 4.43 -12.89 9.45
C GLN A 286 3.86 -13.48 10.73
N MET A 287 2.52 -13.52 10.82
CA MET A 287 1.75 -14.14 11.90
C MET A 287 0.82 -15.20 11.33
N TYR A 288 1.36 -16.39 11.06
CA TYR A 288 0.61 -17.48 10.45
C TYR A 288 0.30 -18.58 11.49
N PRO A 289 -0.94 -19.11 11.56
CA PRO A 289 -1.29 -20.16 12.50
C PRO A 289 -0.54 -21.46 12.22
N GLN A 290 0.23 -21.95 13.17
CA GLN A 290 0.94 -23.21 13.04
C GLN A 290 -0.06 -24.38 12.98
N GLY A 291 0.20 -25.36 12.09
CA GLY A 291 -0.65 -26.53 11.92
C GLY A 291 -1.92 -26.30 11.10
N LEU A 292 -2.28 -25.07 10.75
CA LEU A 292 -3.49 -24.77 9.96
C LEU A 292 -3.54 -25.58 8.65
N ASP A 293 -2.44 -25.64 7.91
CA ASP A 293 -2.40 -26.35 6.62
C ASP A 293 -2.64 -27.85 6.77
N ALA A 294 -2.07 -28.46 7.80
CA ALA A 294 -2.26 -29.87 8.09
C ALA A 294 -3.72 -30.18 8.49
N VAL A 295 -4.30 -29.34 9.34
CA VAL A 295 -5.71 -29.49 9.77
C VAL A 295 -6.65 -29.29 8.59
N LEU A 296 -6.43 -28.28 7.76
CA LEU A 296 -7.24 -28.06 6.56
C LEU A 296 -7.12 -29.22 5.57
N ALA A 297 -5.92 -29.78 5.38
CA ALA A 297 -5.72 -30.93 4.50
C ALA A 297 -6.46 -32.17 5.01
N ASP A 298 -6.44 -32.43 6.32
CA ASP A 298 -7.15 -33.56 6.93
C ASP A 298 -8.67 -33.40 6.83
N VAL A 299 -9.21 -32.26 7.29
CA VAL A 299 -10.65 -31.96 7.19
C VAL A 299 -11.11 -31.97 5.73
N GLY A 300 -10.31 -31.41 4.82
CA GLY A 300 -10.60 -31.39 3.40
C GLY A 300 -10.78 -32.77 2.81
N LYS A 301 -9.87 -33.71 3.12
CA LYS A 301 -9.96 -35.11 2.69
C LYS A 301 -11.21 -35.79 3.20
N ARG A 302 -11.59 -35.56 4.46
CA ARG A 302 -12.75 -36.23 5.08
C ARG A 302 -14.09 -35.63 4.67
N ARG A 303 -14.17 -34.32 4.51
CA ARG A 303 -15.44 -33.60 4.37
C ARG A 303 -15.68 -32.98 2.99
N CYS A 304 -14.63 -32.75 2.21
CA CYS A 304 -14.71 -31.92 1.00
C CYS A 304 -14.29 -32.63 -0.28
N ALA A 305 -13.70 -33.84 -0.20
CA ALA A 305 -13.15 -34.59 -1.35
C ALA A 305 -14.20 -34.95 -2.42
N GLU A 306 -15.48 -35.04 -2.04
CA GLU A 306 -16.58 -35.26 -2.97
C GLU A 306 -16.70 -34.19 -4.05
N CYS A 307 -16.48 -32.92 -3.67
CA CYS A 307 -16.63 -31.74 -4.55
C CYS A 307 -15.28 -31.07 -4.90
N HIS A 308 -14.30 -31.19 -4.04
CA HIS A 308 -12.98 -30.61 -4.22
C HIS A 308 -11.96 -31.72 -4.45
N ARG A 309 -11.36 -31.73 -5.65
CA ARG A 309 -10.34 -32.70 -6.01
C ARG A 309 -9.26 -32.77 -4.93
N ASP A 310 -8.96 -33.97 -4.44
CA ASP A 310 -7.99 -34.24 -3.38
C ASP A 310 -8.31 -33.56 -2.03
N GLY A 311 -9.55 -33.10 -1.83
CA GLY A 311 -9.97 -32.38 -0.62
C GLY A 311 -9.36 -30.99 -0.44
N ALA A 312 -8.72 -30.44 -1.48
CA ALA A 312 -8.08 -29.14 -1.40
C ALA A 312 -9.10 -28.00 -1.30
N PHE A 313 -9.02 -27.21 -0.25
CA PHE A 313 -9.81 -25.99 -0.13
C PHE A 313 -9.32 -24.92 -1.10
N PRO A 314 -10.22 -24.23 -1.82
CA PRO A 314 -9.87 -22.98 -2.48
C PRO A 314 -9.42 -21.96 -1.42
N ARG A 315 -8.21 -21.46 -1.53
CA ARG A 315 -7.65 -20.52 -0.55
C ARG A 315 -7.22 -19.25 -1.24
N ARG A 316 -7.36 -18.14 -0.54
CA ARG A 316 -6.72 -16.88 -0.91
C ARG A 316 -5.20 -16.96 -0.63
N GLU A 317 -4.43 -16.05 -1.21
CA GLU A 317 -2.98 -15.95 -0.95
C GLU A 317 -2.65 -15.44 0.46
N TRP A 318 -3.67 -15.07 1.23
CA TRP A 318 -3.58 -14.56 2.60
C TRP A 318 -4.58 -15.26 3.52
N THR A 319 -4.30 -15.22 4.81
CA THR A 319 -5.13 -15.81 5.85
C THR A 319 -5.49 -14.71 6.86
N ARG A 320 -6.79 -14.49 7.10
CA ARG A 320 -7.28 -13.58 8.13
C ARG A 320 -6.95 -14.16 9.49
N VAL A 321 -6.23 -13.39 10.32
CA VAL A 321 -5.80 -13.79 11.66
C VAL A 321 -6.76 -13.27 12.71
N THR A 322 -7.06 -11.97 12.70
CA THR A 322 -8.16 -11.44 13.50
C THR A 322 -9.49 -11.81 12.87
N ASN A 323 -10.49 -12.17 13.67
CA ASN A 323 -11.77 -12.71 13.20
C ASN A 323 -11.61 -13.93 12.26
N PRO A 324 -10.93 -15.02 12.69
CA PRO A 324 -10.60 -16.15 11.84
C PRO A 324 -11.82 -16.90 11.28
N GLN A 325 -12.98 -16.81 11.95
CA GLN A 325 -14.26 -17.36 11.47
C GLN A 325 -14.71 -16.78 10.13
N LEU A 326 -14.19 -15.61 9.73
CA LEU A 326 -14.51 -14.96 8.46
C LEU A 326 -13.59 -15.41 7.32
N ASN A 327 -12.65 -16.32 7.55
CA ASN A 327 -11.92 -16.95 6.45
C ASN A 327 -12.86 -17.76 5.56
N ALA A 328 -12.63 -17.71 4.26
CA ALA A 328 -13.48 -18.39 3.28
C ALA A 328 -13.62 -19.91 3.53
N PHE A 329 -12.56 -20.56 4.04
CA PHE A 329 -12.57 -21.98 4.34
C PHE A 329 -13.40 -22.35 5.59
N LEU A 330 -13.81 -21.39 6.42
CA LEU A 330 -14.79 -21.57 7.49
C LEU A 330 -16.16 -21.03 7.10
N LEU A 331 -16.20 -19.89 6.44
CA LEU A 331 -17.45 -19.19 6.11
C LEU A 331 -18.22 -19.85 4.96
N ALA A 332 -17.52 -20.36 3.94
CA ALA A 332 -18.16 -20.95 2.75
C ALA A 332 -18.85 -22.29 3.04
N PRO A 333 -18.30 -23.23 3.85
CA PRO A 333 -18.96 -24.48 4.18
C PRO A 333 -19.99 -24.39 5.32
N LEU A 334 -20.03 -23.27 6.06
CA LEU A 334 -20.96 -23.07 7.18
C LEU A 334 -22.38 -22.77 6.68
N ALA A 335 -23.38 -23.35 7.37
CA ALA A 335 -24.80 -23.10 7.09
C ALA A 335 -25.16 -21.62 7.19
N ARG A 336 -26.04 -21.13 6.32
CA ARG A 336 -26.53 -19.74 6.36
C ARG A 336 -27.24 -19.40 7.66
N THR A 337 -27.99 -20.38 8.22
CA THR A 337 -28.67 -20.23 9.52
C THR A 337 -27.69 -20.04 10.68
N ALA A 338 -26.43 -20.44 10.50
CA ALA A 338 -25.33 -20.26 11.45
C ALA A 338 -24.40 -19.08 11.09
N GLY A 339 -24.79 -18.23 10.15
CA GLY A 339 -23.99 -17.08 9.72
C GLY A 339 -22.99 -17.37 8.61
N GLY A 340 -23.02 -18.55 8.01
CA GLY A 340 -22.20 -18.93 6.86
C GLY A 340 -22.76 -18.42 5.52
N THR A 341 -22.03 -18.68 4.42
CA THR A 341 -22.47 -18.29 3.09
C THR A 341 -22.94 -19.47 2.22
N GLU A 342 -22.72 -20.71 2.67
CA GLU A 342 -23.04 -21.95 1.90
C GLU A 342 -22.55 -21.93 0.45
N ARG A 343 -21.44 -21.23 0.18
CA ARG A 343 -20.88 -21.15 -1.20
C ARG A 343 -20.40 -22.50 -1.73
N CYS A 344 -20.31 -23.53 -0.87
CA CYS A 344 -20.06 -24.91 -1.26
C CYS A 344 -21.29 -25.60 -1.90
N GLY A 345 -22.42 -24.92 -2.05
CA GLY A 345 -23.68 -25.47 -2.57
C GLY A 345 -24.45 -26.32 -1.55
N LYS A 346 -23.83 -26.68 -0.43
CA LYS A 346 -24.46 -27.38 0.73
C LYS A 346 -23.74 -26.93 2.00
N ALA A 347 -24.44 -26.97 3.13
CA ALA A 347 -23.82 -26.82 4.45
C ALA A 347 -22.99 -28.07 4.77
N VAL A 348 -21.69 -27.91 4.90
CA VAL A 348 -20.78 -28.98 5.37
C VAL A 348 -20.72 -28.95 6.91
N PHE A 349 -20.71 -27.75 7.47
CA PHE A 349 -20.83 -27.47 8.90
C PHE A 349 -22.24 -26.94 9.19
N ALA A 350 -23.01 -27.66 10.00
CA ALA A 350 -24.38 -27.25 10.36
C ALA A 350 -24.37 -25.97 11.20
N ASP A 351 -23.39 -25.84 12.09
CA ASP A 351 -23.14 -24.68 12.92
C ASP A 351 -21.68 -24.62 13.35
N ALA A 352 -21.32 -23.57 14.09
CA ALA A 352 -19.95 -23.36 14.57
C ALA A 352 -19.51 -24.34 15.66
N SER A 353 -20.40 -25.18 16.21
CA SER A 353 -20.05 -26.24 17.21
C SER A 353 -19.51 -27.51 16.57
N ASP A 354 -19.54 -27.63 15.22
CA ASP A 354 -18.98 -28.77 14.50
C ASP A 354 -17.53 -29.01 14.92
N PRO A 355 -17.14 -30.24 15.30
CA PRO A 355 -15.78 -30.54 15.78
C PRO A 355 -14.68 -30.18 14.81
N ASP A 356 -14.90 -30.36 13.50
CA ASP A 356 -13.91 -30.00 12.48
C ASP A 356 -13.79 -28.48 12.33
N TYR A 357 -14.92 -27.76 12.39
CA TYR A 357 -14.92 -26.29 12.42
C TYR A 357 -14.11 -25.77 13.62
N GLN A 358 -14.35 -26.31 14.81
CA GLN A 358 -13.64 -25.95 16.03
C GLN A 358 -12.14 -26.33 15.98
N THR A 359 -11.80 -27.46 15.39
CA THR A 359 -10.40 -27.89 15.21
C THR A 359 -9.64 -26.91 14.30
N ILE A 360 -10.25 -26.45 13.21
CA ILE A 360 -9.65 -25.41 12.35
C ILE A 360 -9.49 -24.10 13.14
N LEU A 361 -10.55 -23.67 13.84
CA LEU A 361 -10.55 -22.40 14.58
C LEU A 361 -9.50 -22.38 15.69
N ALA A 362 -9.31 -23.51 16.39
CA ALA A 362 -8.35 -23.66 17.49
C ALA A 362 -6.89 -23.41 17.03
N THR A 363 -6.55 -23.62 15.75
CA THR A 363 -5.20 -23.33 15.26
C THR A 363 -4.83 -21.85 15.37
N PHE A 364 -5.81 -20.96 15.44
CA PHE A 364 -5.59 -19.51 15.55
C PHE A 364 -5.31 -19.04 16.99
N THR A 365 -5.69 -19.81 17.99
CA THR A 365 -5.56 -19.40 19.41
C THR A 365 -4.13 -18.98 19.78
N PRO A 366 -3.07 -19.72 19.44
CA PRO A 366 -1.72 -19.33 19.84
C PRO A 366 -1.25 -18.00 19.21
N VAL A 367 -1.61 -17.76 17.95
CA VAL A 367 -1.22 -16.50 17.27
C VAL A 367 -2.03 -15.32 17.80
N LEU A 368 -3.31 -15.51 18.14
CA LEU A 368 -4.13 -14.48 18.76
C LEU A 368 -3.62 -14.12 20.16
N GLU A 369 -3.25 -15.10 20.99
CA GLU A 369 -2.64 -14.88 22.30
C GLU A 369 -1.28 -14.16 22.19
N LEU A 370 -0.46 -14.51 21.18
CA LEU A 370 0.79 -13.82 20.93
C LEU A 370 0.53 -12.34 20.56
N LEU A 371 -0.39 -12.08 19.64
CA LEU A 371 -0.73 -10.72 19.21
C LEU A 371 -1.39 -9.88 20.31
N ALA A 372 -2.11 -10.51 21.23
CA ALA A 372 -2.65 -9.83 22.41
C ALA A 372 -1.55 -9.38 23.39
N LYS A 373 -0.48 -10.16 23.54
CA LYS A 373 0.68 -9.83 24.40
C LYS A 373 1.66 -8.88 23.72
N THR A 374 1.93 -9.11 22.43
CA THR A 374 2.90 -8.37 21.63
C THR A 374 2.23 -8.00 20.32
N PRO A 375 1.51 -6.86 20.25
CA PRO A 375 0.85 -6.42 19.04
C PRO A 375 1.84 -6.23 17.89
N ARG A 376 1.44 -6.62 16.68
CA ARG A 376 2.20 -6.34 15.45
C ARG A 376 2.22 -4.84 15.18
N MET A 377 3.23 -4.32 14.50
CA MET A 377 3.45 -2.88 14.29
C MET A 377 2.28 -2.12 13.63
N ASP A 378 1.36 -2.82 12.99
CA ASP A 378 0.12 -2.28 12.42
C ASP A 378 -1.09 -2.37 13.36
N MET A 379 -0.87 -2.73 14.61
CA MET A 379 -1.90 -2.86 15.64
C MET A 379 -1.74 -1.81 16.74
N PRO A 380 -2.83 -1.38 17.38
CA PRO A 380 -2.74 -0.45 18.51
C PRO A 380 -1.87 -1.03 19.64
N GLY A 381 -1.06 -0.18 20.27
CA GLY A 381 -0.20 -0.57 21.39
C GLY A 381 1.09 -1.29 21.01
N ALA A 382 1.36 -1.48 19.71
CA ALA A 382 2.60 -2.10 19.25
C ALA A 382 3.83 -1.30 19.67
N GLN A 383 4.89 -2.02 20.07
CA GLN A 383 6.19 -1.45 20.43
C GLN A 383 7.28 -2.16 19.63
N PRO A 384 8.33 -1.43 19.17
CA PRO A 384 9.50 -2.05 18.56
C PRO A 384 10.20 -3.00 19.55
N SER A 385 10.79 -4.09 19.05
CA SER A 385 11.60 -4.99 19.88
C SER A 385 12.87 -4.28 20.36
N CYS A 386 13.12 -4.33 21.68
CA CYS A 386 14.34 -3.79 22.27
C CYS A 386 15.63 -4.49 21.77
N GLU A 387 15.55 -5.73 21.34
CA GLU A 387 16.68 -6.49 20.80
C GLU A 387 17.14 -5.91 19.45
N VAL A 388 16.19 -5.43 18.66
CA VAL A 388 16.46 -4.83 17.36
C VAL A 388 17.16 -3.47 17.50
N ASN A 389 16.80 -2.68 18.52
CA ASN A 389 17.37 -1.36 18.75
C ASN A 389 18.78 -1.36 19.33
N ARG A 390 19.25 -2.45 19.96
CA ARG A 390 20.58 -2.55 20.55
C ARG A 390 21.70 -2.72 19.52
N SER A 391 21.39 -3.10 18.30
CA SER A 391 22.40 -3.30 17.24
C SER A 391 22.67 -2.05 16.41
N CYS A 392 22.02 -0.93 16.70
CA CYS A 392 22.18 0.36 16.00
C CYS A 392 22.86 1.45 16.84
N GLN A 393 23.39 1.11 18.03
CA GLN A 393 24.22 2.01 18.84
C GLN A 393 25.70 1.75 18.62
#